data_dbed7744df1aee89322a443de9d09b1d
#
_entry.id   dbed7744df1aee89322a443de9d09b1d
#
_cell.length_a   1.000
_cell.length_b   1.000
_cell.length_c   1.000
_cell.angle_alpha   90.00
_cell.angle_beta   90.00
_cell.angle_gamma   90.00
#
_symmetry.space_group_name_H-M   'P 1'
#
loop_
_entity.id
_entity.type
_entity.pdbx_description
1 polymer ?
#
loop_
_entity_poly.entity_id
_entity_poly.type
_entity_poly.pdbx_seq_one_letter_code
_entity_poly.pdbx_strand_id
1 'polypeptide(L)'
;MNITADHWLEGANRQLLSGGSTMNVRRFLVIHFTSGASAQSSINFWKTPAAKGASAHIVIDRDGAVIQCRPFNVTCGHAGVSKWKGFEGLNSCSIGIELANAGNDPKLARRWTKLPLLKAKHKNGGPVEEWEAYPDAQIKACEEVAKALVARYKLDDVVGHEDIAPSRKNDPGPSFPMQKLREACGFKGLP
;
A
#
# COMPACT_ATOMS: atom_id res chain seq x y z
N MET A 1 -10.77 11.92 7.30
CA MET A 1 -11.11 10.63 7.92
C MET A 1 -10.61 10.59 9.35
N ASN A 2 -11.29 9.88 10.27
CA ASN A 2 -10.83 9.71 11.65
C ASN A 2 -10.41 8.27 11.93
N ILE A 3 -9.60 8.08 12.98
CA ILE A 3 -9.18 6.76 13.45
C ILE A 3 -9.66 6.62 14.89
N THR A 4 -10.42 5.57 15.17
CA THR A 4 -11.00 5.28 16.47
C THR A 4 -9.95 4.94 17.53
N ALA A 5 -10.32 4.91 18.80
CA ALA A 5 -9.41 4.56 19.91
C ALA A 5 -8.89 3.12 19.79
N ASP A 6 -9.69 2.22 19.23
CA ASP A 6 -9.35 0.81 18.95
C ASP A 6 -8.66 0.60 17.58
N HIS A 7 -8.12 1.67 17.00
CA HIS A 7 -7.27 1.68 15.80
C HIS A 7 -7.95 1.28 14.48
N TRP A 8 -9.24 1.57 14.34
CA TRP A 8 -9.98 1.39 13.09
C TRP A 8 -10.24 2.73 12.40
N LEU A 9 -10.21 2.70 11.08
CA LEU A 9 -10.62 3.84 10.25
C LEU A 9 -12.15 3.94 10.25
N GLU A 10 -12.69 5.09 10.63
CA GLU A 10 -14.13 5.34 10.59
C GLU A 10 -14.67 5.32 9.16
N GLY A 11 -15.79 4.61 8.96
CA GLY A 11 -16.44 4.48 7.66
C GLY A 11 -15.82 3.47 6.70
N ALA A 12 -14.66 2.88 7.02
CA ALA A 12 -14.08 1.82 6.20
C ALA A 12 -14.87 0.51 6.35
N ASN A 13 -15.03 -0.21 5.24
CA ASN A 13 -15.52 -1.59 5.29
C ASN A 13 -14.46 -2.46 6.02
N ARG A 14 -14.90 -3.29 6.97
CA ARG A 14 -14.01 -4.16 7.75
C ARG A 14 -14.09 -5.59 7.26
N GLN A 15 -12.97 -6.13 6.79
CA GLN A 15 -12.84 -7.54 6.41
C GLN A 15 -11.63 -8.17 7.12
N LEU A 16 -11.88 -8.76 8.29
CA LEU A 16 -10.84 -9.22 9.18
C LEU A 16 -9.96 -10.32 8.58
N LEU A 17 -8.65 -10.16 8.73
CA LEU A 17 -7.63 -11.17 8.54
C LEU A 17 -7.11 -11.64 9.89
N SER A 18 -7.00 -12.94 10.08
CA SER A 18 -6.42 -13.53 11.29
C SER A 18 -4.90 -13.35 11.36
N GLY A 19 -4.34 -13.53 12.55
CA GLY A 19 -2.89 -13.46 12.80
C GLY A 19 -2.38 -12.03 13.01
N GLY A 20 -1.07 -11.88 12.98
CA GLY A 20 -0.37 -10.66 13.40
C GLY A 20 -0.08 -10.64 14.90
N SER A 21 0.78 -9.76 15.32
CA SER A 21 1.17 -9.51 16.71
C SER A 21 0.92 -8.04 17.04
N THR A 22 0.93 -7.69 18.31
CA THR A 22 0.80 -6.29 18.74
C THR A 22 1.93 -5.45 18.12
N MET A 23 1.55 -4.34 17.50
CA MET A 23 2.47 -3.32 16.98
C MET A 23 2.45 -2.11 17.89
N ASN A 24 3.44 -2.03 18.77
CA ASN A 24 3.51 -0.95 19.77
C ASN A 24 3.94 0.39 19.16
N VAL A 25 4.75 0.35 18.10
CA VAL A 25 5.29 1.55 17.44
C VAL A 25 4.90 1.53 15.96
N ARG A 26 4.36 2.64 15.47
CA ARG A 26 4.03 2.89 14.06
C ARG A 26 4.84 4.09 13.60
N ARG A 27 5.79 3.88 12.70
CA ARG A 27 6.72 4.91 12.25
C ARG A 27 6.54 5.26 10.77
N PHE A 28 6.16 4.28 9.96
CA PHE A 28 6.14 4.43 8.50
C PHE A 28 4.80 4.02 7.92
N LEU A 29 4.44 4.67 6.81
CA LEU A 29 3.39 4.22 5.92
C LEU A 29 4.04 3.70 4.64
N VAL A 30 3.72 2.46 4.26
CA VAL A 30 4.25 1.84 3.05
C VAL A 30 3.12 1.63 2.04
N ILE A 31 3.32 2.11 0.82
CA ILE A 31 2.38 2.01 -0.28
C ILE A 31 2.79 0.86 -1.20
N HIS A 32 1.79 0.06 -1.59
CA HIS A 32 1.93 -1.14 -2.41
C HIS A 32 0.93 -1.18 -3.54
N PHE A 33 1.15 -2.06 -4.52
CA PHE A 33 0.09 -2.59 -5.36
C PHE A 33 -0.07 -4.10 -5.15
N THR A 34 -1.31 -4.57 -5.32
CA THR A 34 -1.68 -5.95 -4.99
C THR A 34 -1.23 -6.99 -6.02
N SER A 35 -0.92 -6.62 -7.26
CA SER A 35 -0.90 -7.53 -8.42
C SER A 35 -2.19 -8.37 -8.51
N GLY A 36 -3.33 -7.80 -8.10
CA GLY A 36 -4.63 -8.46 -7.97
C GLY A 36 -5.72 -7.82 -8.81
N ALA A 37 -6.73 -8.62 -9.16
CA ALA A 37 -7.86 -8.17 -9.98
C ALA A 37 -8.74 -7.12 -9.27
N SER A 38 -8.85 -7.20 -7.93
CA SER A 38 -9.62 -6.29 -7.08
C SER A 38 -9.12 -6.36 -5.63
N ALA A 39 -9.56 -5.42 -4.81
CA ALA A 39 -9.34 -5.49 -3.36
C ALA A 39 -9.86 -6.81 -2.77
N GLN A 40 -11.08 -7.21 -3.16
CA GLN A 40 -11.70 -8.45 -2.69
C GLN A 40 -10.90 -9.70 -3.08
N SER A 41 -10.37 -9.76 -4.32
CA SER A 41 -9.57 -10.90 -4.76
C SER A 41 -8.27 -11.04 -3.94
N SER A 42 -7.64 -9.93 -3.60
CA SER A 42 -6.43 -9.89 -2.79
C SER A 42 -6.70 -10.33 -1.35
N ILE A 43 -7.79 -9.84 -0.74
CA ILE A 43 -8.23 -10.26 0.60
C ILE A 43 -8.54 -11.77 0.64
N ASN A 44 -9.24 -12.28 -0.39
CA ASN A 44 -9.53 -13.71 -0.48
C ASN A 44 -8.26 -14.55 -0.60
N PHE A 45 -7.28 -14.10 -1.38
CA PHE A 45 -5.97 -14.74 -1.48
C PHE A 45 -5.26 -14.76 -0.12
N TRP A 46 -5.24 -13.64 0.62
CA TRP A 46 -4.57 -13.56 1.93
C TRP A 46 -5.19 -14.45 3.01
N LYS A 47 -6.43 -14.89 2.83
CA LYS A 47 -7.09 -15.88 3.70
C LYS A 47 -6.65 -17.31 3.44
N THR A 48 -5.87 -17.55 2.38
CA THR A 48 -5.40 -18.89 2.00
C THR A 48 -4.00 -19.17 2.52
N PRO A 49 -3.64 -20.45 2.73
CA PRO A 49 -2.26 -20.82 3.08
C PRO A 49 -1.22 -20.43 2.02
N ALA A 50 -1.65 -20.28 0.74
CA ALA A 50 -0.79 -19.89 -0.37
C ALA A 50 -0.20 -18.48 -0.20
N ALA A 51 -0.87 -17.61 0.55
CA ALA A 51 -0.40 -16.26 0.85
C ALA A 51 0.81 -16.23 1.78
N LYS A 52 1.13 -17.34 2.49
CA LYS A 52 2.30 -17.44 3.39
C LYS A 52 2.40 -16.28 4.39
N GLY A 53 1.27 -15.80 4.87
CA GLY A 53 1.18 -14.68 5.82
C GLY A 53 1.20 -13.28 5.22
N ALA A 54 1.23 -13.15 3.88
CA ALA A 54 1.05 -11.85 3.24
C ALA A 54 -0.30 -11.24 3.63
N SER A 55 -0.29 -9.95 3.96
CA SER A 55 -1.46 -9.20 4.41
C SER A 55 -1.15 -7.71 4.48
N ALA A 56 -2.16 -6.85 4.42
CA ALA A 56 -2.01 -5.43 4.68
C ALA A 56 -3.08 -4.92 5.67
N HIS A 57 -2.90 -3.70 6.17
CA HIS A 57 -3.87 -3.07 7.06
C HIS A 57 -5.08 -2.55 6.26
N ILE A 58 -4.81 -1.92 5.13
CA ILE A 58 -5.79 -1.31 4.22
C ILE A 58 -5.60 -1.89 2.82
N VAL A 59 -6.72 -2.13 2.15
CA VAL A 59 -6.77 -2.32 0.69
C VAL A 59 -7.72 -1.30 0.10
N ILE A 60 -7.32 -0.65 -0.98
CA ILE A 60 -8.15 0.33 -1.70
C ILE A 60 -8.41 -0.19 -3.11
N ASP A 61 -9.69 -0.34 -3.47
CA ASP A 61 -10.05 -0.77 -4.82
C ASP A 61 -9.95 0.38 -5.83
N ARG A 62 -10.06 0.07 -7.13
CA ARG A 62 -9.94 1.05 -8.22
C ARG A 62 -11.01 2.15 -8.18
N ASP A 63 -12.19 1.87 -7.62
CA ASP A 63 -13.27 2.83 -7.41
C ASP A 63 -13.08 3.74 -6.17
N GLY A 64 -11.99 3.52 -5.41
CA GLY A 64 -11.69 4.22 -4.17
C GLY A 64 -12.32 3.61 -2.91
N ALA A 65 -13.00 2.46 -3.03
CA ALA A 65 -13.54 1.76 -1.87
C ALA A 65 -12.40 1.32 -0.93
N VAL A 66 -12.50 1.72 0.35
CA VAL A 66 -11.50 1.45 1.38
C VAL A 66 -11.94 0.27 2.24
N ILE A 67 -11.11 -0.76 2.30
CA ILE A 67 -11.34 -1.94 3.14
C ILE A 67 -10.20 -2.03 4.16
N GLN A 68 -10.55 -2.09 5.45
CA GLN A 68 -9.58 -2.32 6.52
C GLN A 68 -9.60 -3.78 6.96
N CYS A 69 -8.41 -4.42 6.93
CA CYS A 69 -8.25 -5.84 7.20
C CYS A 69 -7.72 -6.15 8.60
N ARG A 70 -7.01 -5.21 9.23
CA ARG A 70 -6.52 -5.30 10.62
C ARG A 70 -6.51 -3.92 11.27
N PRO A 71 -6.66 -3.85 12.61
CA PRO A 71 -6.46 -2.58 13.32
C PRO A 71 -4.99 -2.15 13.22
N PHE A 72 -4.73 -0.85 13.23
CA PHE A 72 -3.38 -0.30 13.00
C PHE A 72 -2.37 -0.55 14.14
N ASN A 73 -2.76 -1.22 15.20
CA ASN A 73 -1.88 -1.68 16.29
C ASN A 73 -1.58 -3.18 16.22
N VAL A 74 -1.85 -3.82 15.08
CA VAL A 74 -1.53 -5.23 14.81
C VAL A 74 -0.67 -5.31 13.57
N THR A 75 0.41 -6.08 13.61
CA THR A 75 1.35 -6.23 12.48
C THR A 75 0.71 -6.91 11.27
N CYS A 76 1.15 -6.53 10.07
CA CYS A 76 0.81 -7.19 8.80
C CYS A 76 2.09 -7.61 8.07
N GLY A 77 1.99 -8.69 7.28
CA GLY A 77 3.08 -9.19 6.45
C GLY A 77 3.11 -8.53 5.07
N HIS A 78 3.48 -7.24 4.99
CA HIS A 78 3.49 -6.49 3.73
C HIS A 78 4.88 -6.05 3.26
N ALA A 79 5.81 -5.77 4.18
CA ALA A 79 7.11 -5.21 3.86
C ALA A 79 8.21 -6.27 3.60
N GLY A 80 8.08 -7.46 4.22
CA GLY A 80 9.08 -8.52 4.11
C GLY A 80 10.47 -8.07 4.58
N VAL A 81 11.52 -8.60 3.93
CA VAL A 81 12.90 -8.11 4.15
C VAL A 81 12.99 -6.69 3.61
N SER A 82 13.20 -5.74 4.49
CA SER A 82 13.09 -4.31 4.20
C SER A 82 13.95 -3.49 5.17
N LYS A 83 14.38 -2.29 4.70
CA LYS A 83 15.16 -1.35 5.50
C LYS A 83 14.83 0.09 5.15
N TRP A 84 14.65 0.95 6.17
CA TRP A 84 14.41 2.38 5.99
C TRP A 84 14.85 3.17 7.22
N LYS A 85 15.59 4.28 7.03
CA LYS A 85 16.02 5.20 8.10
C LYS A 85 16.58 4.48 9.35
N GLY A 86 17.40 3.44 9.13
CA GLY A 86 18.02 2.66 10.21
C GLY A 86 17.15 1.56 10.82
N PHE A 87 15.90 1.40 10.38
CA PHE A 87 15.01 0.32 10.79
C PHE A 87 15.06 -0.82 9.78
N GLU A 88 15.02 -2.06 10.27
CA GLU A 88 14.96 -3.29 9.48
C GLU A 88 13.71 -4.09 9.84
N GLY A 89 13.17 -4.85 8.86
CA GLY A 89 11.97 -5.67 9.08
C GLY A 89 10.74 -4.81 9.38
N LEU A 90 10.39 -3.90 8.48
CA LEU A 90 9.38 -2.86 8.69
C LEU A 90 7.97 -3.35 9.01
N ASN A 91 7.67 -4.64 8.83
CA ASN A 91 6.39 -5.22 9.31
C ASN A 91 6.11 -4.93 10.79
N SER A 92 7.15 -4.77 11.60
CA SER A 92 7.04 -4.54 13.05
C SER A 92 6.71 -3.08 13.43
N CYS A 93 6.88 -2.14 12.50
CA CYS A 93 6.75 -0.70 12.80
C CYS A 93 6.14 0.13 11.65
N SER A 94 5.50 -0.51 10.67
CA SER A 94 4.86 0.19 9.56
C SER A 94 3.43 -0.26 9.30
N ILE A 95 2.64 0.66 8.76
CA ILE A 95 1.30 0.42 8.25
C ILE A 95 1.41 0.23 6.74
N GLY A 96 0.78 -0.82 6.17
CA GLY A 96 0.73 -1.07 4.74
C GLY A 96 -0.62 -0.71 4.15
N ILE A 97 -0.61 0.05 3.04
CA ILE A 97 -1.75 0.27 2.15
C ILE A 97 -1.47 -0.44 0.83
N GLU A 98 -2.36 -1.31 0.43
CA GLU A 98 -2.37 -2.01 -0.86
C GLU A 98 -3.40 -1.39 -1.79
N LEU A 99 -3.00 -1.11 -3.01
CA LEU A 99 -3.86 -0.56 -4.06
C LEU A 99 -4.16 -1.66 -5.07
N ALA A 100 -5.43 -1.94 -5.35
CA ALA A 100 -5.81 -2.90 -6.38
C ALA A 100 -5.30 -2.42 -7.74
N ASN A 101 -4.27 -3.08 -8.27
CA ASN A 101 -3.58 -2.70 -9.51
C ASN A 101 -2.74 -3.89 -9.99
N ALA A 102 -2.58 -4.06 -11.30
CA ALA A 102 -1.78 -5.12 -11.90
C ALA A 102 -0.27 -4.80 -11.95
N GLY A 103 0.12 -3.56 -11.60
CA GLY A 103 1.50 -3.12 -11.67
C GLY A 103 2.02 -3.07 -13.11
N ASN A 104 3.16 -3.73 -13.35
CA ASN A 104 3.81 -3.83 -14.66
C ASN A 104 3.46 -5.12 -15.43
N ASP A 105 2.30 -5.72 -15.15
CA ASP A 105 1.77 -6.82 -15.99
C ASP A 105 0.66 -6.32 -16.92
N PRO A 106 0.98 -5.97 -18.17
CA PRO A 106 0.00 -5.43 -19.11
C PRO A 106 -1.06 -6.45 -19.55
N LYS A 107 -0.77 -7.76 -19.46
CA LYS A 107 -1.75 -8.81 -19.79
C LYS A 107 -2.84 -8.88 -18.71
N LEU A 108 -2.44 -8.84 -17.45
CA LEU A 108 -3.37 -8.82 -16.33
C LEU A 108 -4.14 -7.50 -16.30
N ALA A 109 -3.48 -6.36 -16.52
CA ALA A 109 -4.14 -5.07 -16.59
C ALA A 109 -5.25 -5.07 -17.67
N ARG A 110 -4.95 -5.46 -18.90
CA ARG A 110 -5.94 -5.54 -19.98
C ARG A 110 -7.08 -6.53 -19.72
N ARG A 111 -6.83 -7.57 -18.92
CA ARG A 111 -7.86 -8.55 -18.54
C ARG A 111 -8.81 -8.02 -17.47
N TRP A 112 -8.31 -7.22 -16.53
CA TRP A 112 -9.06 -6.82 -15.34
C TRP A 112 -9.67 -5.43 -15.43
N THR A 113 -9.12 -4.58 -16.30
CA THR A 113 -9.51 -3.17 -16.38
C THR A 113 -9.39 -2.64 -17.80
N LYS A 114 -10.05 -1.49 -18.04
CA LYS A 114 -9.89 -0.71 -19.28
C LYS A 114 -9.05 0.56 -19.04
N LEU A 115 -8.37 0.64 -17.90
CA LEU A 115 -7.51 1.78 -17.59
C LEU A 115 -6.33 1.86 -18.57
N PRO A 116 -5.81 3.07 -18.83
CA PRO A 116 -4.65 3.23 -19.69
C PRO A 116 -3.40 2.61 -19.07
N LEU A 117 -2.46 2.24 -19.92
CA LEU A 117 -1.12 1.80 -19.52
C LEU A 117 -0.13 2.93 -19.76
N LEU A 118 0.64 3.27 -18.74
CA LEU A 118 1.73 4.24 -18.82
C LEU A 118 3.04 3.53 -19.17
N LYS A 119 3.71 3.98 -20.22
CA LYS A 119 5.07 3.52 -20.53
C LYS A 119 6.07 4.33 -19.72
N ALA A 120 6.76 3.67 -18.80
CA ALA A 120 7.75 4.33 -17.96
C ALA A 120 8.87 3.37 -17.55
N LYS A 121 10.04 3.95 -17.25
CA LYS A 121 11.15 3.24 -16.60
C LYS A 121 10.98 3.34 -15.09
N HIS A 122 11.18 2.22 -14.40
CA HIS A 122 11.16 2.22 -12.94
C HIS A 122 12.36 3.00 -12.36
N LYS A 123 12.17 3.70 -11.24
CA LYS A 123 13.23 4.52 -10.62
C LYS A 123 14.46 3.72 -10.18
N ASN A 124 14.28 2.46 -9.79
CA ASN A 124 15.37 1.56 -9.39
C ASN A 124 16.04 0.88 -10.59
N GLY A 125 15.74 1.29 -11.82
CA GLY A 125 16.36 0.77 -13.04
C GLY A 125 15.46 -0.20 -13.83
N GLY A 126 16.05 -0.98 -14.74
CA GLY A 126 15.34 -1.90 -15.60
C GLY A 126 14.92 -1.29 -16.97
N PRO A 127 14.18 -2.02 -17.81
CA PRO A 127 13.65 -1.54 -19.07
C PRO A 127 12.49 -0.56 -18.89
N VAL A 128 12.06 0.05 -19.98
CA VAL A 128 10.76 0.74 -20.05
C VAL A 128 9.68 -0.33 -20.14
N GLU A 129 8.70 -0.27 -19.23
CA GLU A 129 7.59 -1.21 -19.15
C GLU A 129 6.24 -0.49 -19.21
N GLU A 130 5.17 -1.24 -19.42
CA GLU A 130 3.80 -0.72 -19.37
C GLU A 130 3.23 -0.95 -17.96
N TRP A 131 2.78 0.12 -17.33
CA TRP A 131 2.25 0.13 -15.96
C TRP A 131 0.76 0.50 -15.97
N GLU A 132 -0.06 -0.24 -15.25
CA GLU A 132 -1.48 0.12 -15.06
C GLU A 132 -1.58 1.49 -14.38
N ALA A 133 -2.38 2.39 -14.93
CA ALA A 133 -2.67 3.68 -14.30
C ALA A 133 -3.52 3.51 -13.03
N TYR A 134 -3.35 4.40 -12.08
CA TYR A 134 -4.21 4.47 -10.89
C TYR A 134 -5.35 5.44 -11.15
N PRO A 135 -6.63 5.05 -10.92
CA PRO A 135 -7.76 5.97 -11.02
C PRO A 135 -7.69 7.09 -9.99
N ASP A 136 -8.21 8.27 -10.34
CA ASP A 136 -8.26 9.43 -9.44
C ASP A 136 -8.99 9.12 -8.13
N ALA A 137 -10.07 8.32 -8.18
CA ALA A 137 -10.81 7.90 -7.00
C ALA A 137 -9.92 7.10 -6.02
N GLN A 138 -9.11 6.19 -6.54
CA GLN A 138 -8.18 5.37 -5.75
C GLN A 138 -7.06 6.22 -5.15
N ILE A 139 -6.46 7.12 -5.96
CA ILE A 139 -5.41 8.06 -5.50
C ILE A 139 -5.96 8.95 -4.38
N LYS A 140 -7.15 9.54 -4.58
CA LYS A 140 -7.80 10.41 -3.59
C LYS A 140 -8.07 9.67 -2.28
N ALA A 141 -8.64 8.46 -2.36
CA ALA A 141 -8.90 7.65 -1.17
C ALA A 141 -7.59 7.30 -0.43
N CYS A 142 -6.53 6.95 -1.16
CA CYS A 142 -5.21 6.69 -0.59
C CYS A 142 -4.65 7.93 0.13
N GLU A 143 -4.75 9.10 -0.47
CA GLU A 143 -4.30 10.36 0.14
C GLU A 143 -5.07 10.69 1.44
N GLU A 144 -6.40 10.55 1.44
CA GLU A 144 -7.22 10.81 2.63
C GLU A 144 -6.87 9.85 3.79
N VAL A 145 -6.68 8.56 3.50
CA VAL A 145 -6.25 7.56 4.48
C VAL A 145 -4.84 7.87 4.99
N ALA A 146 -3.90 8.17 4.09
CA ALA A 146 -2.52 8.48 4.45
C ALA A 146 -2.42 9.70 5.37
N LYS A 147 -3.13 10.80 5.05
CA LYS A 147 -3.20 12.00 5.90
C LYS A 147 -3.73 11.69 7.31
N ALA A 148 -4.78 10.88 7.41
CA ALA A 148 -5.35 10.48 8.69
C ALA A 148 -4.34 9.67 9.53
N LEU A 149 -3.62 8.73 8.90
CA LEU A 149 -2.61 7.91 9.54
C LEU A 149 -1.41 8.75 10.02
N VAL A 150 -0.88 9.61 9.16
CA VAL A 150 0.24 10.50 9.50
C VAL A 150 -0.14 11.42 10.66
N ALA A 151 -1.32 12.02 10.62
CA ALA A 151 -1.79 12.90 11.69
C ALA A 151 -1.99 12.16 13.02
N ARG A 152 -2.60 10.98 12.99
CA ARG A 152 -2.95 10.18 14.19
C ARG A 152 -1.72 9.60 14.87
N TYR A 153 -0.75 9.07 14.09
CA TYR A 153 0.38 8.32 14.63
C TYR A 153 1.69 9.11 14.60
N LYS A 154 1.71 10.33 14.03
CA LYS A 154 2.91 11.14 13.85
C LYS A 154 4.00 10.35 13.11
N LEU A 155 3.61 9.74 11.98
CA LEU A 155 4.53 8.89 11.22
C LEU A 155 5.75 9.68 10.74
N ASP A 156 6.89 9.02 10.69
CA ASP A 156 8.18 9.63 10.32
C ASP A 156 8.36 9.74 8.80
N ASP A 157 7.64 8.90 8.04
CA ASP A 157 7.70 8.93 6.58
C ASP A 157 6.54 8.16 5.90
N VAL A 158 6.33 8.49 4.60
CA VAL A 158 5.45 7.78 3.66
C VAL A 158 6.31 7.35 2.48
N VAL A 159 6.41 6.04 2.23
CA VAL A 159 7.34 5.44 1.28
C VAL A 159 6.66 4.38 0.41
N GLY A 160 7.22 4.09 -0.75
CA GLY A 160 6.86 2.92 -1.55
C GLY A 160 7.58 1.65 -1.06
N HIS A 161 7.05 0.49 -1.40
CA HIS A 161 7.76 -0.77 -1.14
C HIS A 161 9.10 -0.82 -1.89
N GLU A 162 9.15 -0.21 -3.06
CA GLU A 162 10.35 -0.03 -3.90
C GLU A 162 11.45 0.79 -3.22
N ASP A 163 11.13 1.61 -2.21
CA ASP A 163 12.10 2.39 -1.45
C ASP A 163 12.76 1.58 -0.34
N ILE A 164 11.96 0.75 0.32
CA ILE A 164 12.40 -0.04 1.49
C ILE A 164 12.98 -1.41 1.11
N ALA A 165 12.80 -1.84 -0.15
CA ALA A 165 13.30 -3.09 -0.69
C ALA A 165 13.68 -2.96 -2.19
N PRO A 166 14.58 -2.02 -2.58
CA PRO A 166 14.78 -1.58 -3.97
C PRO A 166 15.30 -2.67 -4.92
N SER A 167 15.98 -3.69 -4.41
CA SER A 167 16.47 -4.82 -5.21
C SER A 167 15.44 -5.92 -5.44
N ARG A 168 14.28 -5.86 -4.76
CA ARG A 168 13.29 -6.94 -4.72
C ARG A 168 11.90 -6.51 -5.12
N LYS A 169 11.58 -5.21 -5.01
CA LYS A 169 10.24 -4.67 -5.16
C LYS A 169 10.20 -3.48 -6.10
N ASN A 170 9.08 -3.37 -6.80
CA ASN A 170 8.81 -2.33 -7.78
C ASN A 170 7.46 -1.62 -7.54
N ASP A 171 6.76 -1.93 -6.46
CA ASP A 171 5.49 -1.32 -6.07
C ASP A 171 5.71 -0.08 -5.18
N PRO A 172 4.92 0.98 -5.32
CA PRO A 172 3.77 1.15 -6.18
C PRO A 172 4.07 1.52 -7.65
N GLY A 173 5.33 1.67 -8.04
CA GLY A 173 5.76 1.91 -9.42
C GLY A 173 5.53 3.33 -9.94
N PRO A 174 6.02 3.63 -11.16
CA PRO A 174 6.06 4.98 -11.72
C PRO A 174 4.69 5.56 -12.10
N SER A 175 3.65 4.76 -12.19
CA SER A 175 2.28 5.26 -12.45
C SER A 175 1.59 5.80 -11.18
N PHE A 176 2.13 5.54 -9.99
CA PHE A 176 1.61 6.09 -8.74
C PHE A 176 2.24 7.46 -8.42
N PRO A 177 1.46 8.49 -8.09
CA PRO A 177 1.99 9.84 -7.84
C PRO A 177 2.58 9.98 -6.42
N MET A 178 3.63 9.21 -6.12
CA MET A 178 4.22 9.11 -4.78
C MET A 178 4.66 10.45 -4.21
N GLN A 179 5.26 11.33 -5.04
CA GLN A 179 5.67 12.66 -4.61
C GLN A 179 4.47 13.50 -4.14
N LYS A 180 3.36 13.52 -4.91
CA LYS A 180 2.15 14.26 -4.53
C LYS A 180 1.56 13.74 -3.22
N LEU A 181 1.53 12.42 -3.02
CA LEU A 181 1.07 11.81 -1.77
C LEU A 181 1.92 12.27 -0.59
N ARG A 182 3.25 12.27 -0.73
CA ARG A 182 4.18 12.72 0.30
C ARG A 182 3.97 14.19 0.66
N GLU A 183 3.91 15.06 -0.35
CA GLU A 183 3.64 16.49 -0.17
C GLU A 183 2.31 16.75 0.55
N ALA A 184 1.26 16.03 0.16
CA ALA A 184 -0.05 16.10 0.81
C ALA A 184 -0.03 15.64 2.28
N CYS A 185 0.91 14.77 2.64
CA CYS A 185 1.16 14.31 4.01
C CYS A 185 2.18 15.16 4.78
N GLY A 186 2.72 16.24 4.18
CA GLY A 186 3.67 17.16 4.82
C GLY A 186 5.14 16.76 4.70
N PHE A 187 5.47 15.74 3.88
CA PHE A 187 6.83 15.32 3.61
C PHE A 187 7.36 15.96 2.32
N LYS A 188 8.59 16.49 2.34
CA LYS A 188 9.22 17.12 1.18
C LYS A 188 10.03 16.11 0.37
N GLY A 189 9.99 16.26 -0.95
CA GLY A 189 10.80 15.48 -1.89
C GLY A 189 10.37 14.01 -2.01
N LEU A 190 11.12 13.28 -2.84
CA LEU A 190 11.01 11.82 -2.96
C LEU A 190 11.79 11.15 -1.82
N PRO A 191 11.42 9.93 -1.45
CA PRO A 191 12.17 9.14 -0.50
C PRO A 191 13.57 8.79 -1.01
#